data_001df8af0cf1e3557034cfbe683d711c
#
_entry.id   001df8af0cf1e3557034cfbe683d711c
#
_cell.length_a   1.000
_cell.length_b   1.000
_cell.length_c   1.000
_cell.angle_alpha   90.00
_cell.angle_beta   90.00
_cell.angle_gamma   90.00
#
_symmetry.space_group_name_H-M   'P 1'
#
loop_
_entity.id
_entity.type
_entity.pdbx_description
1 polymer ?
#
loop_
_entity_poly.entity_id
_entity_poly.type
_entity_poly.pdbx_seq_one_letter_code
_entity_poly.pdbx_strand_id
1 'polypeptide(L)'
;MDKRKKISILLGLLVGSMCLSFLPVLAEGNETERYPIIDREYANLTIRYFDDSEETVPSAGTEFTVMKVADIGRDINDGTNGKYIPLVSELDFTGIEENNGKEAYEYEQAVMSVYEQKGKDFGYQATKTVGNDGTASFKLPVGAYLVRETKTMRYHIRSKPFLVSVPETNEESNSWNFDVVAYPKQQLAGDLSISKQIIGRSSKSDDVFHVQITLNCEGTYKATLADGSTGEVTNGSEIAIRGNQKITVYDLPSGTEYKVTEKEANADPYKTGYKNQTGKIEAKKEIEAKVINDTTQWDNVHTGEGSQIIIAMMVGVGALALFLFLLVRRDKKETTES
;
A
#
# COMPACT_ATOMS: atom_id res chain seq x y z
N MET A 1 30.57 19.34 38.07
CA MET A 1 29.22 19.85 37.72
C MET A 1 29.07 19.69 36.22
N ASP A 2 28.48 18.57 35.83
CA ASP A 2 28.44 18.13 34.45
C ASP A 2 27.05 18.44 33.87
N LYS A 3 26.98 19.32 32.88
CA LYS A 3 25.75 19.67 32.17
C LYS A 3 25.66 18.82 30.93
N ARG A 4 25.06 17.62 31.04
CA ARG A 4 24.65 16.83 29.90
C ARG A 4 23.53 17.55 29.16
N LYS A 5 23.84 18.13 28.01
CA LYS A 5 22.86 18.60 27.04
C LYS A 5 22.11 17.39 26.46
N LYS A 6 20.83 17.29 26.78
CA LYS A 6 19.90 16.39 26.06
C LYS A 6 19.70 16.95 24.64
N ILE A 7 20.27 16.29 23.67
CA ILE A 7 19.92 16.49 22.24
C ILE A 7 18.61 15.77 22.02
N SER A 8 17.53 16.54 21.99
CA SER A 8 16.26 16.05 21.45
C SER A 8 16.41 15.92 19.95
N ILE A 9 16.52 14.69 19.46
CA ILE A 9 16.42 14.38 18.04
C ILE A 9 14.94 14.54 17.71
N LEU A 10 14.61 15.69 17.14
CA LEU A 10 13.34 15.93 16.48
C LEU A 10 13.38 15.11 15.18
N LEU A 11 12.77 13.94 15.19
CA LEU A 11 12.59 13.12 13.99
C LEU A 11 11.55 13.83 13.11
N GLY A 12 12.02 14.83 12.37
CA GLY A 12 11.24 15.44 11.32
C GLY A 12 11.01 14.39 10.23
N LEU A 13 9.74 14.10 9.96
CA LEU A 13 9.31 13.40 8.76
C LEU A 13 9.73 14.24 7.54
N LEU A 14 10.96 14.04 7.07
CA LEU A 14 11.40 14.47 5.76
C LEU A 14 10.84 13.44 4.76
N VAL A 15 9.61 13.68 4.32
CA VAL A 15 9.07 13.07 3.10
C VAL A 15 9.79 13.74 1.94
N GLY A 16 11.09 13.46 1.82
CA GLY A 16 11.90 13.89 0.71
C GLY A 16 11.67 12.93 -0.46
N SER A 17 10.99 13.40 -1.48
CA SER A 17 10.98 12.77 -2.81
C SER A 17 12.39 12.90 -3.40
N MET A 18 13.21 11.87 -3.31
CA MET A 18 14.47 11.81 -4.05
C MET A 18 14.29 10.96 -5.32
N CYS A 19 13.47 11.46 -6.23
CA CYS A 19 13.63 11.28 -7.65
C CYS A 19 13.54 12.69 -8.28
N LEU A 20 14.39 13.57 -7.81
CA LEU A 20 14.65 14.85 -8.45
C LEU A 20 15.83 14.65 -9.40
N SER A 21 15.57 14.06 -10.56
CA SER A 21 16.36 14.45 -11.73
C SER A 21 15.89 15.86 -12.04
N PHE A 22 16.65 16.86 -11.60
CA PHE A 22 16.38 18.24 -11.91
C PHE A 22 16.34 18.40 -13.42
N LEU A 23 15.18 18.74 -13.95
CA LEU A 23 15.13 19.41 -15.24
C LEU A 23 15.83 20.75 -15.02
N PRO A 24 16.86 21.11 -15.80
CA PRO A 24 17.50 22.39 -15.62
C PRO A 24 16.47 23.49 -15.85
N VAL A 25 16.14 24.24 -14.80
CA VAL A 25 15.35 25.46 -14.91
C VAL A 25 16.11 26.40 -15.83
N LEU A 26 15.52 26.77 -16.96
CA LEU A 26 16.02 27.86 -17.78
C LEU A 26 15.76 29.16 -17.02
N ALA A 27 16.67 29.52 -16.09
CA ALA A 27 16.71 30.86 -15.53
C ALA A 27 17.05 31.85 -16.64
N GLU A 28 16.12 32.72 -17.00
CA GLU A 28 16.43 33.90 -17.81
C GLU A 28 17.41 34.79 -17.04
N GLY A 29 18.64 34.86 -17.54
CA GLY A 29 19.62 35.89 -17.24
C GLY A 29 20.55 35.64 -16.07
N ASN A 30 21.65 34.94 -16.34
CA ASN A 30 23.04 35.25 -16.00
C ASN A 30 23.91 34.12 -16.55
N GLU A 31 25.18 34.43 -16.90
CA GLU A 31 26.13 33.58 -17.61
C GLU A 31 25.87 32.08 -17.49
N THR A 32 25.29 31.50 -18.52
CA THR A 32 24.90 30.10 -18.61
C THR A 32 26.11 29.23 -18.29
N GLU A 33 26.06 28.47 -17.18
CA GLU A 33 26.93 27.32 -16.99
C GLU A 33 26.75 26.40 -18.20
N ARG A 34 27.76 26.42 -19.07
CA ARG A 34 27.70 25.68 -20.33
C ARG A 34 28.15 24.25 -20.07
N TYR A 35 27.23 23.35 -19.92
CA TYR A 35 27.58 21.93 -19.91
C TYR A 35 28.35 21.54 -21.18
N PRO A 36 29.31 20.59 -21.09
CA PRO A 36 30.02 20.07 -22.26
C PRO A 36 29.03 19.51 -23.28
N ILE A 37 29.46 19.48 -24.55
CA ILE A 37 28.66 18.84 -25.60
C ILE A 37 28.48 17.37 -25.28
N ILE A 38 27.27 16.86 -25.46
CA ILE A 38 26.97 15.43 -25.29
C ILE A 38 27.55 14.66 -26.47
N ASP A 39 28.64 13.95 -26.25
CA ASP A 39 29.44 13.24 -27.29
C ASP A 39 29.01 11.78 -27.48
N ARG A 40 28.04 11.28 -26.68
CA ARG A 40 27.54 9.91 -26.74
C ARG A 40 26.12 9.87 -27.25
N GLU A 41 25.76 8.79 -27.93
CA GLU A 41 24.42 8.55 -28.45
C GLU A 41 23.55 7.80 -27.41
N TYR A 42 24.18 7.08 -26.48
CA TYR A 42 23.51 6.22 -25.48
C TYR A 42 24.04 6.50 -24.09
N ALA A 43 23.16 6.34 -23.14
CA ALA A 43 23.47 6.34 -21.70
C ALA A 43 22.72 5.19 -21.00
N ASN A 44 23.08 4.90 -19.76
CA ASN A 44 22.49 3.83 -18.98
C ASN A 44 21.50 4.43 -17.97
N LEU A 45 20.37 3.76 -17.79
CA LEU A 45 19.45 3.98 -16.66
C LEU A 45 19.33 2.68 -15.88
N THR A 46 19.64 2.73 -14.60
CA THR A 46 19.40 1.62 -13.68
C THR A 46 18.33 2.00 -12.67
N ILE A 47 17.21 1.30 -12.69
CA ILE A 47 16.17 1.44 -11.68
C ILE A 47 16.50 0.47 -10.55
N ARG A 48 16.68 0.97 -9.33
CA ARG A 48 16.85 0.19 -8.11
C ARG A 48 15.52 0.15 -7.36
N TYR A 49 14.96 -1.04 -7.18
CA TYR A 49 13.60 -1.19 -6.66
C TYR A 49 13.55 -2.31 -5.62
N PHE A 50 13.36 -1.91 -4.38
CA PHE A 50 13.41 -2.77 -3.21
C PHE A 50 12.21 -2.50 -2.31
N ASP A 51 11.79 -3.52 -1.54
CA ASP A 51 10.67 -3.43 -0.60
C ASP A 51 11.01 -2.64 0.67
N ASP A 52 12.29 -2.46 0.94
CA ASP A 52 12.81 -1.78 2.11
C ASP A 52 13.86 -0.71 1.76
N SER A 53 14.05 0.24 2.67
CA SER A 53 15.02 1.32 2.51
C SER A 53 16.49 0.86 2.65
N GLU A 54 16.73 -0.35 3.14
CA GLU A 54 18.06 -0.91 3.30
C GLU A 54 18.51 -1.68 2.05
N GLU A 55 17.66 -1.75 1.03
CA GLU A 55 17.91 -2.45 -0.24
C GLU A 55 18.26 -3.94 -0.05
N THR A 56 17.64 -4.58 0.93
CA THR A 56 17.89 -5.99 1.25
C THR A 56 16.87 -6.94 0.63
N VAL A 57 15.67 -6.45 0.31
CA VAL A 57 14.56 -7.24 -0.25
C VAL A 57 14.17 -6.73 -1.63
N PRO A 58 14.70 -7.33 -2.71
CA PRO A 58 14.36 -6.92 -4.08
C PRO A 58 12.88 -7.12 -4.41
N SER A 59 12.26 -6.14 -5.08
CA SER A 59 10.91 -6.27 -5.67
C SER A 59 10.97 -7.00 -7.01
N ALA A 60 11.61 -8.16 -7.04
CA ALA A 60 11.84 -8.95 -8.24
C ALA A 60 10.53 -9.34 -8.94
N GLY A 61 10.49 -9.23 -10.27
CA GLY A 61 9.30 -9.53 -11.08
C GLY A 61 8.44 -8.31 -11.41
N THR A 62 8.66 -7.17 -10.76
CA THR A 62 8.08 -5.87 -11.15
C THR A 62 8.59 -5.46 -12.52
N GLU A 63 7.75 -4.85 -13.36
CA GLU A 63 8.17 -4.38 -14.68
C GLU A 63 8.09 -2.86 -14.77
N PHE A 64 9.13 -2.26 -15.29
CA PHE A 64 9.19 -0.86 -15.64
C PHE A 64 9.27 -0.69 -17.17
N THR A 65 8.49 0.27 -17.69
CA THR A 65 8.55 0.71 -19.06
C THR A 65 9.05 2.14 -19.09
N VAL A 66 10.05 2.38 -19.93
CA VAL A 66 10.58 3.71 -20.25
C VAL A 66 10.08 4.14 -21.62
N MET A 67 9.64 5.39 -21.74
CA MET A 67 9.08 5.97 -22.96
C MET A 67 9.77 7.30 -23.21
N LYS A 68 10.48 7.42 -24.33
CA LYS A 68 11.16 8.67 -24.69
C LYS A 68 10.13 9.75 -24.99
N VAL A 69 10.27 10.91 -24.39
CA VAL A 69 9.35 12.04 -24.52
C VAL A 69 10.01 13.30 -25.08
N ALA A 70 11.36 13.40 -24.96
CA ALA A 70 12.12 14.47 -25.57
C ALA A 70 13.53 14.03 -25.99
N ASP A 71 14.07 14.67 -26.97
CA ASP A 71 15.52 14.68 -27.23
C ASP A 71 16.23 15.65 -26.29
N ILE A 72 17.53 15.45 -26.07
CA ILE A 72 18.40 16.44 -25.44
C ILE A 72 19.32 16.97 -26.55
N GLY A 73 19.30 18.28 -26.73
CA GLY A 73 20.19 18.95 -27.70
C GLY A 73 21.68 18.70 -27.36
N ARG A 74 22.46 18.45 -28.36
CA ARG A 74 23.88 18.06 -28.22
C ARG A 74 24.86 19.06 -28.83
N ASP A 75 24.38 20.15 -29.41
CA ASP A 75 25.21 21.14 -30.04
C ASP A 75 25.15 22.51 -29.33
N ILE A 76 26.29 22.94 -28.82
CA ILE A 76 26.44 24.24 -28.16
C ILE A 76 26.37 25.40 -29.13
N ASN A 77 26.75 25.18 -30.42
CA ASN A 77 26.84 26.24 -31.41
C ASN A 77 25.45 26.66 -31.93
N ASP A 78 24.49 25.74 -31.95
CA ASP A 78 23.09 26.03 -32.34
C ASP A 78 22.23 26.42 -31.14
N GLY A 79 22.81 26.46 -29.94
CA GLY A 79 22.12 26.79 -28.69
C GLY A 79 21.17 25.72 -28.16
N THR A 80 21.25 24.47 -28.66
CA THR A 80 20.40 23.37 -28.23
C THR A 80 21.02 22.55 -27.10
N ASN A 81 22.35 22.65 -26.89
CA ASN A 81 23.06 21.81 -25.91
C ASN A 81 22.40 21.83 -24.51
N GLY A 82 22.08 20.67 -24.03
CA GLY A 82 21.41 20.50 -22.75
C GLY A 82 19.91 20.85 -22.71
N LYS A 83 19.34 21.38 -23.81
CA LYS A 83 17.92 21.69 -23.87
C LYS A 83 17.08 20.45 -24.18
N TYR A 84 15.91 20.35 -23.56
CA TYR A 84 14.92 19.35 -23.94
C TYR A 84 14.15 19.81 -25.17
N ILE A 85 14.10 18.93 -26.16
CA ILE A 85 13.38 19.12 -27.41
C ILE A 85 12.25 18.10 -27.44
N PRO A 86 11.00 18.48 -27.09
CA PRO A 86 9.88 17.56 -27.09
C PRO A 86 9.75 16.85 -28.43
N LEU A 87 9.45 15.53 -28.40
CA LEU A 87 9.24 14.75 -29.62
C LEU A 87 8.00 15.20 -30.39
N VAL A 88 7.04 15.79 -29.71
CA VAL A 88 5.83 16.41 -30.23
C VAL A 88 5.46 17.63 -29.41
N SER A 89 4.76 18.58 -30.01
CA SER A 89 4.33 19.82 -29.35
C SER A 89 3.36 19.61 -28.20
N GLU A 90 2.64 18.50 -28.20
CA GLU A 90 1.68 18.14 -27.17
C GLU A 90 2.37 17.72 -25.85
N LEU A 91 3.68 17.41 -25.90
CA LEU A 91 4.47 17.02 -24.73
C LEU A 91 5.30 18.24 -24.27
N ASP A 92 4.63 19.19 -23.65
CA ASP A 92 5.27 20.39 -23.11
C ASP A 92 5.92 20.08 -21.74
N PHE A 93 7.17 20.53 -21.56
CA PHE A 93 7.92 20.42 -20.31
C PHE A 93 7.81 21.67 -19.44
N THR A 94 7.21 22.75 -19.95
CA THR A 94 6.97 23.96 -19.17
C THR A 94 5.94 23.69 -18.09
N GLY A 95 6.28 23.94 -16.81
CA GLY A 95 5.40 23.69 -15.67
C GLY A 95 5.59 22.35 -14.96
N ILE A 96 6.49 21.47 -15.43
CA ILE A 96 6.90 20.27 -14.68
C ILE A 96 8.10 20.60 -13.78
N GLU A 97 8.10 21.78 -13.19
CA GLU A 97 9.21 22.29 -12.39
C GLU A 97 9.36 21.59 -11.04
N GLU A 98 8.26 21.03 -10.53
CA GLU A 98 8.27 20.25 -9.30
C GLU A 98 7.61 18.90 -9.55
N ASN A 99 8.34 17.82 -9.32
CA ASN A 99 7.87 16.45 -9.47
C ASN A 99 6.82 16.13 -8.38
N ASN A 100 5.70 16.86 -8.38
CA ASN A 100 4.57 16.49 -7.56
C ASN A 100 3.83 15.33 -8.25
N GLY A 101 3.48 14.33 -7.51
CA GLY A 101 2.96 13.09 -8.10
C GLY A 101 1.65 13.21 -8.89
N LYS A 102 0.97 14.37 -8.81
CA LYS A 102 -0.24 14.67 -9.59
C LYS A 102 0.13 15.10 -11.01
N GLU A 103 1.09 16.00 -11.14
CA GLU A 103 1.58 16.47 -12.44
C GLU A 103 2.22 15.32 -13.23
N ALA A 104 3.01 14.46 -12.59
CA ALA A 104 3.57 13.29 -13.23
C ALA A 104 2.48 12.32 -13.75
N TYR A 105 1.36 12.19 -13.05
CA TYR A 105 0.23 11.37 -13.49
C TYR A 105 -0.51 12.00 -14.68
N GLU A 106 -0.77 13.29 -14.63
CA GLU A 106 -1.40 14.03 -15.74
C GLU A 106 -0.53 13.98 -16.99
N TYR A 107 0.79 14.12 -16.83
CA TYR A 107 1.75 13.98 -17.90
C TYR A 107 1.79 12.55 -18.47
N GLU A 108 1.70 11.52 -17.63
CA GLU A 108 1.56 10.12 -18.07
C GLU A 108 0.36 9.96 -19.02
N GLN A 109 -0.80 10.52 -18.65
CA GLN A 109 -2.01 10.43 -19.49
C GLN A 109 -1.78 11.10 -20.87
N ALA A 110 -1.15 12.26 -20.88
CA ALA A 110 -0.81 12.96 -22.14
C ALA A 110 0.14 12.12 -23.01
N VAL A 111 1.20 11.56 -22.42
CA VAL A 111 2.16 10.69 -23.12
C VAL A 111 1.46 9.46 -23.67
N MET A 112 0.62 8.79 -22.87
CA MET A 112 -0.11 7.59 -23.30
C MET A 112 -1.05 7.91 -24.46
N SER A 113 -1.78 9.03 -24.41
CA SER A 113 -2.65 9.46 -25.50
C SER A 113 -1.88 9.66 -26.81
N VAL A 114 -0.68 10.28 -26.76
CA VAL A 114 0.18 10.45 -27.92
C VAL A 114 0.65 9.10 -28.47
N TYR A 115 1.06 8.17 -27.61
CA TYR A 115 1.47 6.83 -28.01
C TYR A 115 0.32 6.02 -28.65
N GLU A 116 -0.90 6.14 -28.16
CA GLU A 116 -2.09 5.51 -28.76
C GLU A 116 -2.38 6.05 -30.15
N GLN A 117 -2.25 7.36 -30.34
CA GLN A 117 -2.54 8.01 -31.63
C GLN A 117 -1.45 7.78 -32.68
N LYS A 118 -0.17 7.86 -32.31
CA LYS A 118 0.97 7.80 -33.22
C LYS A 118 1.57 6.40 -33.37
N GLY A 119 1.14 5.46 -32.53
CA GLY A 119 1.57 4.07 -32.59
C GLY A 119 2.99 3.82 -32.06
N LYS A 120 3.50 2.60 -32.37
CA LYS A 120 4.80 2.13 -31.84
C LYS A 120 6.02 2.85 -32.41
N ASP A 121 5.85 3.57 -33.51
CA ASP A 121 6.93 4.31 -34.18
C ASP A 121 7.17 5.70 -33.54
N PHE A 122 6.35 6.04 -32.54
CA PHE A 122 6.55 7.25 -31.77
C PHE A 122 7.58 7.02 -30.67
N GLY A 123 8.75 7.62 -30.83
CA GLY A 123 9.82 7.61 -29.85
C GLY A 123 10.34 6.21 -29.48
N TYR A 124 11.33 6.17 -28.61
CA TYR A 124 11.92 4.93 -28.11
C TYR A 124 11.16 4.44 -26.88
N GLN A 125 10.80 3.15 -26.87
CA GLN A 125 10.16 2.48 -25.75
C GLN A 125 10.89 1.17 -25.42
N ALA A 126 11.07 0.88 -24.14
CA ALA A 126 11.60 -0.38 -23.67
C ALA A 126 10.99 -0.78 -22.33
N THR A 127 10.85 -2.08 -22.11
CA THR A 127 10.38 -2.66 -20.84
C THR A 127 11.44 -3.59 -20.28
N LYS A 128 11.66 -3.54 -18.98
CA LYS A 128 12.53 -4.43 -18.23
C LYS A 128 11.89 -4.88 -16.92
N THR A 129 12.20 -6.10 -16.55
CA THR A 129 11.79 -6.70 -15.29
C THR A 129 12.88 -6.52 -14.25
N VAL A 130 12.52 -6.16 -13.04
CA VAL A 130 13.42 -6.11 -11.88
C VAL A 130 13.90 -7.51 -11.57
N GLY A 131 15.21 -7.68 -11.55
CA GLY A 131 15.88 -8.94 -11.25
C GLY A 131 15.95 -9.24 -9.77
N ASN A 132 16.55 -10.41 -9.45
CA ASN A 132 16.79 -10.82 -8.05
C ASN A 132 17.82 -9.95 -7.32
N ASP A 133 18.54 -9.12 -8.06
CA ASP A 133 19.47 -8.11 -7.55
C ASP A 133 18.78 -6.77 -7.25
N GLY A 134 17.46 -6.69 -7.42
CA GLY A 134 16.67 -5.48 -7.22
C GLY A 134 16.82 -4.44 -8.32
N THR A 135 17.39 -4.80 -9.48
CA THR A 135 17.66 -3.84 -10.55
C THR A 135 16.92 -4.12 -11.85
N ALA A 136 16.57 -3.06 -12.57
CA ALA A 136 16.18 -3.10 -13.99
C ALA A 136 17.03 -2.11 -14.76
N SER A 137 17.94 -2.60 -15.63
CA SER A 137 18.92 -1.79 -16.33
C SER A 137 18.58 -1.65 -17.81
N PHE A 138 18.68 -0.40 -18.32
CA PHE A 138 18.39 -0.01 -19.68
C PHE A 138 19.63 0.66 -20.28
N LYS A 139 19.89 0.41 -21.55
CA LYS A 139 20.77 1.21 -22.37
C LYS A 139 19.88 2.03 -23.32
N LEU A 140 19.84 3.34 -23.16
CA LEU A 140 18.87 4.22 -23.79
C LEU A 140 19.56 5.21 -24.73
N PRO A 141 18.96 5.56 -25.88
CA PRO A 141 19.34 6.76 -26.60
C PRO A 141 19.24 7.98 -25.69
N VAL A 142 20.16 8.92 -25.82
CA VAL A 142 20.13 10.17 -25.07
C VAL A 142 18.78 10.89 -25.23
N GLY A 143 18.17 11.31 -24.09
CA GLY A 143 16.84 11.94 -24.08
C GLY A 143 16.22 12.02 -22.70
N ALA A 144 15.03 12.60 -22.65
CA ALA A 144 14.17 12.54 -21.47
C ALA A 144 13.13 11.41 -21.63
N TYR A 145 12.86 10.73 -20.53
CA TYR A 145 12.01 9.56 -20.50
C TYR A 145 10.94 9.67 -19.42
N LEU A 146 9.71 9.30 -19.75
CA LEU A 146 8.71 8.91 -18.77
C LEU A 146 8.99 7.47 -18.35
N VAL A 147 9.13 7.24 -17.07
CA VAL A 147 9.29 5.92 -16.45
C VAL A 147 8.01 5.57 -15.72
N ARG A 148 7.48 4.39 -15.97
CA ARG A 148 6.25 3.90 -15.33
C ARG A 148 6.37 2.43 -14.97
N GLU A 149 5.83 2.08 -13.83
CA GLU A 149 5.64 0.69 -13.43
C GLU A 149 4.46 0.10 -14.22
N THR A 150 4.70 -0.91 -15.04
CA THR A 150 3.68 -1.53 -15.91
C THR A 150 3.16 -2.86 -15.40
N LYS A 151 3.90 -3.50 -14.50
CA LYS A 151 3.46 -4.68 -13.77
C LYS A 151 3.86 -4.56 -12.31
N THR A 152 2.87 -4.61 -11.46
CA THR A 152 3.04 -4.55 -10.00
C THR A 152 2.96 -5.96 -9.40
N MET A 153 3.80 -6.27 -8.44
CA MET A 153 3.75 -7.53 -7.70
C MET A 153 2.65 -7.47 -6.64
N ARG A 154 2.19 -8.65 -6.21
CA ARG A 154 1.19 -8.77 -5.12
C ARG A 154 1.75 -8.12 -3.83
N TYR A 155 0.89 -7.49 -3.06
CA TYR A 155 1.22 -6.74 -1.85
C TYR A 155 2.08 -5.49 -2.07
N HIS A 156 2.02 -4.94 -3.27
CA HIS A 156 2.70 -3.70 -3.61
C HIS A 156 1.72 -2.71 -4.23
N ILE A 157 1.89 -1.45 -3.90
CA ILE A 157 1.18 -0.36 -4.57
C ILE A 157 2.06 0.11 -5.72
N ARG A 158 1.45 0.26 -6.90
CA ARG A 158 2.16 0.77 -8.08
C ARG A 158 2.85 2.09 -7.76
N SER A 159 4.15 2.18 -8.06
CA SER A 159 4.88 3.43 -7.94
C SER A 159 4.32 4.51 -8.87
N LYS A 160 4.40 5.77 -8.45
CA LYS A 160 4.03 6.88 -9.31
C LYS A 160 4.96 6.97 -10.50
N PRO A 161 4.46 7.33 -11.70
CA PRO A 161 5.30 7.60 -12.85
C PRO A 161 6.22 8.81 -12.56
N PHE A 162 7.38 8.84 -13.21
CA PHE A 162 8.32 9.93 -13.06
C PHE A 162 9.08 10.19 -14.35
N LEU A 163 9.64 11.39 -14.49
CA LEU A 163 10.51 11.78 -15.59
C LEU A 163 11.98 11.61 -15.18
N VAL A 164 12.80 11.21 -16.13
CA VAL A 164 14.25 11.09 -15.95
C VAL A 164 14.97 11.57 -17.19
N SER A 165 16.04 12.34 -16.99
CA SER A 165 17.00 12.69 -18.05
C SER A 165 18.08 11.62 -18.12
N VAL A 166 18.44 11.20 -19.33
CA VAL A 166 19.47 10.21 -19.56
C VAL A 166 20.34 10.72 -20.74
N PRO A 167 21.52 11.31 -20.47
CA PRO A 167 22.21 11.48 -19.20
C PRO A 167 21.56 12.55 -18.30
N GLU A 168 21.91 12.54 -17.03
CA GLU A 168 21.58 13.61 -16.08
C GLU A 168 22.74 14.60 -15.92
N THR A 169 22.44 15.81 -15.48
CA THR A 169 23.44 16.82 -15.18
C THR A 169 24.10 16.55 -13.83
N ASN A 170 25.41 16.68 -13.75
CA ASN A 170 26.14 16.73 -12.49
C ASN A 170 26.59 18.18 -12.26
N GLU A 171 25.88 18.90 -11.39
CA GLU A 171 26.13 20.32 -11.10
C GLU A 171 27.49 20.55 -10.42
N GLU A 172 27.95 19.62 -9.57
CA GLU A 172 29.23 19.77 -8.87
C GLU A 172 30.44 19.74 -9.81
N SER A 173 30.36 18.92 -10.86
CA SER A 173 31.46 18.72 -11.82
C SER A 173 31.20 19.41 -13.14
N ASN A 174 30.10 20.10 -13.35
CA ASN A 174 29.64 20.67 -14.60
C ASN A 174 29.82 19.67 -15.78
N SER A 175 29.30 18.46 -15.59
CA SER A 175 29.45 17.34 -16.52
C SER A 175 28.17 16.54 -16.67
N TRP A 176 28.16 15.62 -17.64
CA TRP A 176 27.08 14.69 -17.85
C TRP A 176 27.37 13.35 -17.15
N ASN A 177 26.43 12.87 -16.35
CA ASN A 177 26.44 11.51 -15.82
C ASN A 177 25.68 10.58 -16.78
N PHE A 178 26.39 9.67 -17.41
CA PHE A 178 25.85 8.71 -18.39
C PHE A 178 25.39 7.39 -17.74
N ASP A 179 25.58 7.24 -16.44
CA ASP A 179 25.14 6.08 -15.66
C ASP A 179 24.13 6.52 -14.58
N VAL A 180 22.92 6.81 -15.04
CA VAL A 180 21.83 7.34 -14.21
C VAL A 180 21.23 6.24 -13.35
N VAL A 181 20.97 6.52 -12.06
CA VAL A 181 20.35 5.59 -11.14
C VAL A 181 19.09 6.22 -10.55
N ALA A 182 17.95 5.55 -10.72
CA ALA A 182 16.68 5.98 -10.17
C ALA A 182 16.21 5.05 -9.04
N TYR A 183 15.65 5.63 -7.99
CA TYR A 183 15.10 4.95 -6.79
C TYR A 183 13.62 5.27 -6.62
N PRO A 184 12.72 4.64 -7.39
CA PRO A 184 11.29 4.85 -7.19
C PRO A 184 10.88 4.39 -5.77
N LYS A 185 10.00 5.16 -5.14
CA LYS A 185 9.50 4.79 -3.81
C LYS A 185 8.56 3.61 -3.91
N GLN A 186 8.85 2.57 -3.12
CA GLN A 186 8.00 1.42 -2.93
C GLN A 186 7.00 1.69 -1.80
N GLN A 187 5.76 1.31 -2.02
CA GLN A 187 4.75 1.24 -0.97
C GLN A 187 4.20 -0.19 -0.88
N LEU A 188 4.36 -0.81 0.28
CA LEU A 188 3.86 -2.15 0.53
C LEU A 188 2.37 -2.12 0.86
N ALA A 189 1.72 -3.23 0.59
CA ALA A 189 0.30 -3.47 0.83
C ALA A 189 0.07 -4.74 1.64
N GLY A 190 -1.18 -4.92 2.08
CA GLY A 190 -1.71 -6.13 2.67
C GLY A 190 -3.19 -6.27 2.35
N ASP A 191 -3.78 -7.39 2.74
CA ASP A 191 -5.18 -7.68 2.47
C ASP A 191 -6.01 -7.58 3.75
N LEU A 192 -7.29 -7.20 3.60
CA LEU A 192 -8.29 -7.27 4.65
C LEU A 192 -9.34 -8.32 4.27
N SER A 193 -9.47 -9.36 5.07
CA SER A 193 -10.57 -10.30 4.94
C SER A 193 -11.62 -10.08 6.02
N ILE A 194 -12.88 -10.21 5.66
CA ILE A 194 -14.01 -10.05 6.55
C ILE A 194 -14.84 -11.31 6.47
N SER A 195 -14.90 -12.07 7.58
CA SER A 195 -15.68 -13.29 7.66
C SER A 195 -16.95 -13.08 8.50
N LYS A 196 -18.04 -13.73 8.08
CA LYS A 196 -19.31 -13.74 8.79
C LYS A 196 -19.53 -15.08 9.47
N GLN A 197 -19.80 -15.05 10.77
CA GLN A 197 -20.18 -16.23 11.54
C GLN A 197 -21.56 -16.05 12.17
N ILE A 198 -22.38 -17.07 12.11
CA ILE A 198 -23.70 -17.11 12.78
C ILE A 198 -23.67 -18.25 13.79
N ILE A 199 -24.16 -17.99 15.00
CA ILE A 199 -24.18 -18.94 16.12
C ILE A 199 -25.60 -19.00 16.67
N GLY A 200 -26.02 -20.20 17.10
CA GLY A 200 -27.33 -20.45 17.75
C GLY A 200 -28.34 -21.11 16.83
N ARG A 201 -29.40 -21.67 17.44
CA ARG A 201 -30.42 -22.48 16.76
C ARG A 201 -31.49 -21.65 16.06
N SER A 202 -31.73 -20.44 16.55
CA SER A 202 -32.72 -19.51 15.97
C SER A 202 -32.17 -18.75 14.77
N SER A 203 -30.92 -19.03 14.37
CA SER A 203 -30.28 -18.43 13.18
C SER A 203 -30.84 -19.01 11.90
N LYS A 204 -30.95 -18.18 10.86
CA LYS A 204 -31.31 -18.60 9.51
C LYS A 204 -30.11 -18.45 8.60
N SER A 205 -29.79 -19.51 7.85
CA SER A 205 -28.64 -19.52 6.94
C SER A 205 -28.76 -18.50 5.81
N ASP A 206 -29.97 -18.11 5.44
CA ASP A 206 -30.28 -17.23 4.32
C ASP A 206 -30.37 -15.76 4.71
N ASP A 207 -30.23 -15.44 6.01
CA ASP A 207 -30.25 -14.05 6.47
C ASP A 207 -29.07 -13.28 5.87
N VAL A 208 -29.39 -12.10 5.36
CA VAL A 208 -28.43 -11.19 4.72
C VAL A 208 -28.11 -10.07 5.70
N PHE A 209 -26.84 -9.81 5.90
CA PHE A 209 -26.32 -8.73 6.72
C PHE A 209 -25.53 -7.77 5.87
N HIS A 210 -25.46 -6.51 6.25
CA HIS A 210 -24.68 -5.51 5.55
C HIS A 210 -23.50 -5.07 6.40
N VAL A 211 -22.29 -5.28 5.90
CA VAL A 211 -21.07 -4.81 6.56
C VAL A 211 -20.56 -3.55 5.89
N GLN A 212 -20.30 -2.53 6.69
CA GLN A 212 -19.65 -1.32 6.26
C GLN A 212 -18.15 -1.39 6.55
N ILE A 213 -17.34 -1.06 5.56
CA ILE A 213 -15.88 -1.02 5.64
C ILE A 213 -15.44 0.44 5.65
N THR A 214 -14.87 0.90 6.75
CA THR A 214 -14.27 2.23 6.87
C THR A 214 -12.77 2.10 6.78
N LEU A 215 -12.14 2.91 5.94
CA LEU A 215 -10.70 2.97 5.71
C LEU A 215 -10.22 4.42 5.89
N ASN A 216 -9.04 4.63 6.45
CA ASN A 216 -8.43 5.97 6.52
C ASN A 216 -7.54 6.28 5.31
N CYS A 217 -7.72 5.60 4.20
CA CYS A 217 -7.06 5.86 2.94
C CYS A 217 -8.08 6.13 1.84
N GLU A 218 -7.66 6.89 0.83
CA GLU A 218 -8.42 7.12 -0.39
C GLU A 218 -8.06 6.07 -1.45
N GLY A 219 -8.95 5.87 -2.41
CA GLY A 219 -8.74 4.96 -3.53
C GLY A 219 -9.84 3.92 -3.67
N THR A 220 -9.72 3.16 -4.76
CA THR A 220 -10.59 2.03 -5.09
C THR A 220 -9.76 0.76 -5.11
N TYR A 221 -10.17 -0.22 -4.35
CA TYR A 221 -9.44 -1.48 -4.13
C TYR A 221 -10.23 -2.65 -4.68
N LYS A 222 -9.56 -3.56 -5.37
CA LYS A 222 -10.17 -4.80 -5.83
C LYS A 222 -10.58 -5.67 -4.65
N ALA A 223 -11.70 -6.36 -4.80
CA ALA A 223 -12.18 -7.27 -3.77
C ALA A 223 -12.78 -8.54 -4.39
N THR A 224 -12.71 -9.65 -3.66
CA THR A 224 -13.59 -10.79 -3.84
C THR A 224 -14.75 -10.63 -2.89
N LEU A 225 -15.97 -10.51 -3.44
CA LEU A 225 -17.20 -10.32 -2.67
C LEU A 225 -17.69 -11.63 -2.05
N ALA A 226 -18.70 -11.54 -1.20
CA ALA A 226 -19.24 -12.67 -0.46
C ALA A 226 -19.78 -13.81 -1.32
N ASP A 227 -20.25 -13.52 -2.53
CA ASP A 227 -20.72 -14.49 -3.52
C ASP A 227 -19.61 -15.06 -4.41
N GLY A 228 -18.34 -14.65 -4.18
CA GLY A 228 -17.17 -15.04 -4.95
C GLY A 228 -16.93 -14.18 -6.20
N SER A 229 -17.80 -13.22 -6.51
CA SER A 229 -17.58 -12.29 -7.62
C SER A 229 -16.46 -11.29 -7.32
N THR A 230 -15.91 -10.72 -8.38
CA THR A 230 -14.96 -9.60 -8.24
C THR A 230 -15.73 -8.29 -8.16
N GLY A 231 -15.33 -7.44 -7.22
CA GLY A 231 -15.89 -6.11 -7.03
C GLY A 231 -14.82 -5.10 -6.63
N GLU A 232 -15.28 -3.92 -6.28
CA GLU A 232 -14.45 -2.81 -5.84
C GLU A 232 -14.92 -2.29 -4.49
N VAL A 233 -13.97 -1.89 -3.64
CA VAL A 233 -14.20 -1.36 -2.31
C VAL A 233 -13.51 -0.01 -2.17
N THR A 234 -14.24 0.97 -1.66
CA THR A 234 -13.74 2.29 -1.27
C THR A 234 -14.01 2.52 0.22
N ASN A 235 -13.46 3.59 0.77
CA ASN A 235 -13.84 4.01 2.12
C ASN A 235 -15.35 4.21 2.24
N GLY A 236 -15.97 3.56 3.24
CA GLY A 236 -17.41 3.61 3.48
C GLY A 236 -18.25 2.61 2.70
N SER A 237 -17.67 1.75 1.86
CA SER A 237 -18.38 0.71 1.11
C SER A 237 -19.21 -0.18 2.02
N GLU A 238 -20.43 -0.47 1.60
CA GLU A 238 -21.38 -1.38 2.25
C GLU A 238 -21.57 -2.62 1.38
N ILE A 239 -21.38 -3.81 1.94
CA ILE A 239 -21.39 -5.06 1.21
C ILE A 239 -22.29 -6.07 1.94
N ALA A 240 -23.18 -6.72 1.18
CA ALA A 240 -24.01 -7.80 1.67
C ALA A 240 -23.20 -9.08 1.92
N ILE A 241 -23.44 -9.74 3.07
CA ILE A 241 -22.77 -10.98 3.46
C ILE A 241 -23.74 -11.89 4.22
N ARG A 242 -23.66 -13.20 3.97
CA ARG A 242 -24.41 -14.22 4.71
C ARG A 242 -23.50 -15.01 5.64
N GLY A 243 -24.10 -15.86 6.46
CA GLY A 243 -23.35 -16.76 7.33
C GLY A 243 -22.33 -17.61 6.56
N ASN A 244 -21.14 -17.78 7.13
CA ASN A 244 -20.03 -18.55 6.59
C ASN A 244 -19.44 -18.01 5.26
N GLN A 245 -19.81 -16.80 4.86
CA GLN A 245 -19.20 -16.13 3.73
C GLN A 245 -18.02 -15.25 4.16
N LYS A 246 -17.17 -14.90 3.19
CA LYS A 246 -15.97 -14.10 3.36
C LYS A 246 -15.88 -13.08 2.23
N ILE A 247 -15.47 -11.87 2.56
CA ILE A 247 -15.07 -10.81 1.63
C ILE A 247 -13.56 -10.65 1.79
N THR A 248 -12.83 -10.45 0.70
CA THR A 248 -11.40 -10.12 0.76
C THR A 248 -11.12 -8.88 -0.07
N VAL A 249 -10.58 -7.84 0.56
CA VAL A 249 -10.13 -6.60 -0.09
C VAL A 249 -8.61 -6.69 -0.24
N TYR A 250 -8.12 -6.48 -1.45
CA TYR A 250 -6.72 -6.71 -1.82
C TYR A 250 -5.91 -5.43 -1.88
N ASP A 251 -4.62 -5.57 -1.62
CA ASP A 251 -3.58 -4.56 -1.84
C ASP A 251 -3.89 -3.19 -1.20
N LEU A 252 -4.47 -3.21 0.01
CA LEU A 252 -4.62 -2.01 0.83
C LEU A 252 -3.23 -1.52 1.29
N PRO A 253 -2.94 -0.21 1.23
CA PRO A 253 -1.67 0.33 1.70
C PRO A 253 -1.35 -0.12 3.13
N SER A 254 -0.12 -0.58 3.36
CA SER A 254 0.33 -0.91 4.71
C SER A 254 0.22 0.30 5.64
N GLY A 255 -0.26 0.07 6.86
CA GLY A 255 -0.55 1.13 7.83
C GLY A 255 -1.97 1.70 7.73
N THR A 256 -2.75 1.36 6.69
CA THR A 256 -4.17 1.75 6.61
C THR A 256 -4.91 1.26 7.84
N GLU A 257 -5.59 2.17 8.52
CA GLU A 257 -6.50 1.83 9.61
C GLU A 257 -7.87 1.45 9.03
N TYR A 258 -8.43 0.37 9.54
CA TYR A 258 -9.75 -0.09 9.13
C TYR A 258 -10.70 -0.24 10.31
N LYS A 259 -12.00 -0.11 10.01
CA LYS A 259 -13.10 -0.47 10.90
C LYS A 259 -14.17 -1.21 10.11
N VAL A 260 -14.63 -2.36 10.65
CA VAL A 260 -15.73 -3.14 10.10
C VAL A 260 -16.93 -3.02 11.03
N THR A 261 -18.10 -2.61 10.50
CA THR A 261 -19.32 -2.44 11.28
C THR A 261 -20.48 -3.08 10.55
N GLU A 262 -21.29 -3.86 11.25
CA GLU A 262 -22.57 -4.34 10.71
C GLU A 262 -23.62 -3.24 10.89
N LYS A 263 -24.39 -2.97 9.86
CA LYS A 263 -25.36 -1.87 9.83
C LYS A 263 -26.59 -2.18 10.68
N GLU A 264 -27.06 -3.43 10.62
CA GLU A 264 -28.18 -3.95 11.39
C GLU A 264 -27.72 -4.60 12.72
N ALA A 265 -26.64 -4.10 13.31
CA ALA A 265 -26.08 -4.66 14.52
C ALA A 265 -27.11 -4.74 15.65
N ASN A 266 -27.18 -5.92 16.29
CA ASN A 266 -28.15 -6.26 17.35
C ASN A 266 -29.64 -6.21 16.92
N ALA A 267 -29.94 -6.39 15.62
CA ALA A 267 -31.30 -6.63 15.18
C ALA A 267 -31.78 -8.01 15.68
N ASP A 268 -32.95 -8.06 16.30
CA ASP A 268 -33.53 -9.32 16.80
C ASP A 268 -33.64 -10.37 15.67
N PRO A 269 -33.30 -11.64 15.93
CA PRO A 269 -32.89 -12.25 17.19
C PRO A 269 -31.35 -12.24 17.43
N TYR A 270 -30.58 -11.45 16.72
CA TYR A 270 -29.14 -11.48 16.75
C TYR A 270 -28.54 -10.50 17.73
N LYS A 271 -27.52 -10.96 18.45
CA LYS A 271 -26.55 -10.10 19.13
C LYS A 271 -25.25 -10.07 18.36
N THR A 272 -24.84 -8.90 17.90
CA THR A 272 -23.64 -8.73 17.08
C THR A 272 -22.41 -8.58 17.95
N GLY A 273 -21.41 -9.40 17.65
CA GLY A 273 -20.08 -9.34 18.23
C GLY A 273 -19.02 -9.23 17.14
N TYR A 274 -17.82 -8.82 17.53
CA TYR A 274 -16.71 -8.64 16.59
C TYR A 274 -15.42 -9.24 17.15
N LYS A 275 -14.56 -9.71 16.22
CA LYS A 275 -13.15 -9.98 16.50
C LYS A 275 -12.34 -9.17 15.51
N ASN A 276 -11.33 -8.43 16.00
CA ASN A 276 -10.53 -7.51 15.18
C ASN A 276 -11.40 -6.51 14.38
N GLN A 277 -12.42 -5.93 15.05
CA GLN A 277 -13.32 -4.95 14.42
C GLN A 277 -12.57 -3.76 13.82
N THR A 278 -11.51 -3.35 14.48
CA THR A 278 -10.59 -2.29 14.07
C THR A 278 -9.17 -2.81 14.10
N GLY A 279 -8.31 -2.25 13.26
CA GLY A 279 -6.90 -2.59 13.22
C GLY A 279 -6.16 -1.80 12.16
N LYS A 280 -4.94 -2.25 11.87
CA LYS A 280 -4.10 -1.71 10.81
C LYS A 280 -3.73 -2.81 9.83
N ILE A 281 -3.65 -2.46 8.57
CA ILE A 281 -3.15 -3.35 7.52
C ILE A 281 -1.64 -3.49 7.69
N GLU A 282 -1.19 -4.73 7.80
CA GLU A 282 0.23 -5.07 7.87
C GLU A 282 0.76 -5.45 6.48
N ALA A 283 1.99 -5.02 6.19
CA ALA A 283 2.65 -5.33 4.93
C ALA A 283 2.72 -6.84 4.67
N LYS A 284 2.37 -7.26 3.46
CA LYS A 284 2.45 -8.66 2.98
C LYS A 284 1.66 -9.67 3.81
N LYS A 285 0.63 -9.20 4.52
CA LYS A 285 -0.24 -10.07 5.31
C LYS A 285 -1.71 -9.88 4.95
N GLU A 286 -2.48 -10.94 5.17
CA GLU A 286 -3.94 -10.89 5.22
C GLU A 286 -4.37 -10.75 6.69
N ILE A 287 -5.08 -9.68 7.00
CA ILE A 287 -5.67 -9.42 8.32
C ILE A 287 -7.14 -9.86 8.29
N GLU A 288 -7.56 -10.67 9.24
CA GLU A 288 -8.96 -11.11 9.34
C GLU A 288 -9.73 -10.30 10.39
N ALA A 289 -10.81 -9.64 9.97
CA ALA A 289 -11.89 -9.15 10.80
C ALA A 289 -13.06 -10.13 10.77
N LYS A 290 -13.68 -10.38 11.92
CA LYS A 290 -14.83 -11.30 12.00
C LYS A 290 -16.04 -10.61 12.61
N VAL A 291 -17.19 -10.77 11.94
CA VAL A 291 -18.50 -10.33 12.43
C VAL A 291 -19.28 -11.57 12.87
N ILE A 292 -19.75 -11.58 14.10
CA ILE A 292 -20.41 -12.73 14.73
C ILE A 292 -21.81 -12.31 15.12
N ASN A 293 -22.82 -13.03 14.62
CA ASN A 293 -24.21 -12.87 15.04
C ASN A 293 -24.65 -14.09 15.87
N ASP A 294 -25.02 -13.83 17.10
CA ASP A 294 -25.32 -14.85 18.11
C ASP A 294 -26.79 -14.79 18.52
N THR A 295 -27.51 -15.91 18.35
CA THR A 295 -28.92 -16.09 18.80
C THR A 295 -29.04 -16.92 20.06
N THR A 296 -27.94 -17.34 20.67
CA THR A 296 -28.01 -18.27 21.84
C THR A 296 -28.79 -17.72 23.03
N GLN A 297 -28.88 -16.41 23.17
CA GLN A 297 -29.71 -15.77 24.19
C GLN A 297 -31.20 -16.04 23.98
N TRP A 298 -31.63 -16.13 22.69
CA TRP A 298 -33.00 -16.44 22.32
C TRP A 298 -33.30 -17.95 22.38
N ASP A 299 -32.30 -18.79 22.09
CA ASP A 299 -32.40 -20.25 22.18
C ASP A 299 -32.70 -20.69 23.61
N ASN A 300 -32.24 -19.95 24.61
CA ASN A 300 -32.44 -20.23 26.04
C ASN A 300 -33.78 -19.71 26.59
N VAL A 301 -34.41 -18.73 25.92
CA VAL A 301 -35.69 -18.13 26.37
C VAL A 301 -36.88 -19.04 26.06
N HIS A 302 -36.80 -19.87 25.03
CA HIS A 302 -37.87 -20.79 24.64
C HIS A 302 -37.89 -22.14 25.40
N THR A 303 -36.84 -22.44 26.13
CA THR A 303 -36.81 -23.61 27.02
C THR A 303 -36.69 -23.12 28.47
N GLY A 304 -37.80 -22.87 29.12
CA GLY A 304 -37.91 -22.37 30.51
C GLY A 304 -37.18 -23.18 31.60
N GLU A 305 -36.25 -24.06 31.23
CA GLU A 305 -35.46 -24.91 32.13
C GLU A 305 -33.96 -24.64 32.10
N GLY A 306 -33.42 -23.96 31.04
CA GLY A 306 -31.96 -23.87 30.85
C GLY A 306 -31.24 -22.99 31.86
N SER A 307 -31.85 -21.89 32.31
CA SER A 307 -31.22 -20.97 33.27
C SER A 307 -31.13 -21.53 34.68
N GLN A 308 -32.09 -22.36 35.09
CA GLN A 308 -32.07 -22.99 36.41
C GLN A 308 -31.00 -24.09 36.49
N ILE A 309 -30.76 -24.83 35.41
CA ILE A 309 -29.76 -25.90 35.38
C ILE A 309 -28.34 -25.30 35.47
N ILE A 310 -28.05 -24.19 34.76
CA ILE A 310 -26.75 -23.55 34.80
C ILE A 310 -26.47 -22.93 36.18
N ILE A 311 -27.47 -22.29 36.78
CA ILE A 311 -27.35 -21.76 38.14
C ILE A 311 -27.17 -22.91 39.15
N ALA A 312 -27.92 -24.01 39.01
CA ALA A 312 -27.77 -25.18 39.86
C ALA A 312 -26.40 -25.86 39.73
N MET A 313 -25.84 -25.94 38.52
CA MET A 313 -24.48 -26.45 38.30
C MET A 313 -23.41 -25.54 38.90
N MET A 314 -23.52 -24.22 38.74
CA MET A 314 -22.57 -23.29 39.36
C MET A 314 -22.62 -23.29 40.87
N VAL A 315 -23.82 -23.40 41.47
CA VAL A 315 -23.98 -23.54 42.93
C VAL A 315 -23.43 -24.88 43.38
N GLY A 316 -23.67 -25.98 42.65
CA GLY A 316 -23.14 -27.31 42.93
C GLY A 316 -21.61 -27.37 42.91
N VAL A 317 -20.97 -26.79 41.92
CA VAL A 317 -19.49 -26.71 41.80
C VAL A 317 -18.90 -25.84 42.91
N GLY A 318 -19.54 -24.72 43.25
CA GLY A 318 -19.13 -23.88 44.38
C GLY A 318 -19.23 -24.56 45.71
N ALA A 319 -20.34 -25.31 45.98
CA ALA A 319 -20.54 -26.07 47.18
C ALA A 319 -19.53 -27.23 47.31
N LEU A 320 -19.23 -27.94 46.21
CA LEU A 320 -18.23 -29.00 46.18
C LEU A 320 -16.83 -28.49 46.47
N ALA A 321 -16.45 -27.34 45.89
CA ALA A 321 -15.17 -26.71 46.16
C ALA A 321 -15.02 -26.24 47.58
N LEU A 322 -16.11 -25.70 48.19
CA LEU A 322 -16.13 -25.28 49.58
C LEU A 322 -16.04 -26.51 50.50
N PHE A 323 -16.74 -27.59 50.18
CA PHE A 323 -16.69 -28.84 50.93
C PHE A 323 -15.30 -29.47 50.91
N LEU A 324 -14.67 -29.56 49.76
CA LEU A 324 -13.30 -30.03 49.64
C LEU A 324 -12.30 -29.15 50.39
N PHE A 325 -12.48 -27.84 50.35
CA PHE A 325 -11.66 -26.90 51.12
C PHE A 325 -11.78 -27.10 52.61
N LEU A 326 -13.00 -27.35 53.11
CA LEU A 326 -13.24 -27.64 54.52
C LEU A 326 -12.67 -29.00 54.98
N LEU A 327 -12.72 -30.03 54.12
CA LEU A 327 -12.09 -31.32 54.41
C LEU A 327 -10.55 -31.17 54.51
N VAL A 328 -9.91 -30.51 53.56
CA VAL A 328 -8.44 -30.26 53.58
C VAL A 328 -8.02 -29.45 54.80
N ARG A 329 -8.89 -28.53 55.26
CA ARG A 329 -8.64 -27.72 56.45
C ARG A 329 -8.79 -28.52 57.74
N ARG A 330 -9.68 -29.56 57.76
CA ARG A 330 -9.86 -30.48 58.86
C ARG A 330 -8.67 -31.41 59.03
N ASP A 331 -8.20 -32.00 57.95
CA ASP A 331 -7.02 -32.88 57.97
C ASP A 331 -5.73 -32.15 58.42
N LYS A 332 -5.60 -30.86 58.09
CA LYS A 332 -4.48 -30.05 58.59
C LYS A 332 -4.56 -29.74 60.09
N LYS A 333 -5.75 -29.75 60.71
CA LYS A 333 -5.88 -29.56 62.16
C LYS A 333 -5.52 -30.81 62.95
N GLU A 334 -5.84 -31.99 62.41
CA GLU A 334 -5.53 -33.26 63.07
C GLU A 334 -4.04 -33.62 63.02
N THR A 335 -3.30 -33.10 62.03
CA THR A 335 -1.82 -33.31 61.92
C THR A 335 -0.98 -32.32 62.73
N THR A 336 -1.60 -31.33 63.42
CA THR A 336 -0.87 -30.34 64.25
C THR A 336 -1.05 -30.60 65.76
N GLU A 337 -1.85 -31.61 66.13
CA GLU A 337 -2.11 -32.01 67.55
C GLU A 337 -1.56 -33.43 67.92
N SER A 338 -0.70 -34.01 67.07
CA SER A 338 -0.02 -35.28 67.41
C SER A 338 1.49 -35.11 67.59
#